data_6a300e53dce24f54138a14037e961f65
#
_entry.id   6a300e53dce24f54138a14037e961f65
#
_cell.length_a   1.000
_cell.length_b   1.000
_cell.length_c   1.000
_cell.angle_alpha   90.00
_cell.angle_beta   90.00
_cell.angle_gamma   90.00
#
_symmetry.space_group_name_H-M   'P 1'
#
loop_
_entity.id
_entity.type
_entity.pdbx_description
1 polymer ?
#
loop_
_entity_poly.entity_id
_entity_poly.type
_entity_poly.pdbx_seq_one_letter_code
_entity_poly.pdbx_strand_id
1 'polypeptide(L)'
;DQSNEKSKETLSKVMNYFVITLVFIFLVITLYLHLFKYFIPDESYWIGLKVVPILLAANICLGLYTNVSMWYKLADKTIYGALISFIGVIITLSINLLFIPKYGYVASAYATLICYGSMMIIGYVLGQIYYPIPYSIKKICIYICVGFGLYYVSEKFNPSVGYDLFTYLYHGLLLLIYLVIVLIMERPKFNFKSV
;
A
#
# COMPACT_ATOMS: atom_id res chain seq x y z
N ASP A 1 21.64 -22.80 9.84
CA ASP A 1 21.65 -21.33 9.89
C ASP A 1 21.65 -20.64 8.52
N GLN A 2 22.47 -21.12 7.54
CA GLN A 2 22.46 -20.54 6.18
C GLN A 2 21.10 -20.63 5.47
N SER A 3 20.30 -21.64 5.71
CA SER A 3 18.95 -21.81 5.17
C SER A 3 17.99 -20.73 5.71
N ASN A 4 18.13 -20.36 6.98
CA ASN A 4 17.30 -19.35 7.63
C ASN A 4 17.64 -17.94 7.13
N GLU A 5 18.91 -17.60 6.92
CA GLU A 5 19.32 -16.32 6.35
C GLU A 5 18.85 -16.13 4.90
N LYS A 6 18.96 -17.18 4.06
CA LYS A 6 18.41 -17.16 2.70
C LYS A 6 16.90 -16.95 2.69
N SER A 7 16.17 -17.55 3.63
CA SER A 7 14.72 -17.37 3.78
C SER A 7 14.37 -15.93 4.11
N LYS A 8 15.09 -15.28 5.04
CA LYS A 8 14.91 -13.87 5.42
C LYS A 8 15.18 -12.93 4.26
N GLU A 9 16.25 -13.15 3.49
CA GLU A 9 16.54 -12.36 2.29
C GLU A 9 15.45 -12.50 1.24
N THR A 10 14.93 -13.72 1.05
CA THR A 10 13.83 -13.97 0.11
C THR A 10 12.57 -13.22 0.53
N LEU A 11 12.20 -13.26 1.82
CA LEU A 11 11.05 -12.52 2.35
C LEU A 11 11.22 -11.00 2.14
N SER A 12 12.42 -10.47 2.33
CA SER A 12 12.72 -9.06 2.08
C SER A 12 12.56 -8.69 0.59
N LYS A 13 13.01 -9.55 -0.32
CA LYS A 13 12.82 -9.33 -1.78
C LYS A 13 11.35 -9.41 -2.17
N VAL A 14 10.63 -10.43 -1.68
CA VAL A 14 9.18 -10.58 -1.92
C VAL A 14 8.44 -9.33 -1.46
N MET A 15 8.77 -8.80 -0.28
CA MET A 15 8.18 -7.57 0.24
C MET A 15 8.37 -6.39 -0.73
N ASN A 16 9.57 -6.19 -1.27
CA ASN A 16 9.84 -5.09 -2.20
C ASN A 16 9.00 -5.19 -3.48
N TYR A 17 8.97 -6.37 -4.12
CA TYR A 17 8.15 -6.57 -5.33
C TYR A 17 6.66 -6.44 -5.05
N PHE A 18 6.23 -6.90 -3.89
CA PHE A 18 4.84 -6.79 -3.47
C PHE A 18 4.41 -5.33 -3.30
N VAL A 19 5.24 -4.50 -2.65
CA VAL A 19 4.99 -3.06 -2.52
C VAL A 19 4.94 -2.37 -3.87
N ILE A 20 5.88 -2.66 -4.77
CA ILE A 20 5.89 -2.12 -6.13
C ILE A 20 4.56 -2.42 -6.83
N THR A 21 4.10 -3.67 -6.74
CA THR A 21 2.83 -4.10 -7.37
C THR A 21 1.62 -3.40 -6.75
N LEU A 22 1.56 -3.31 -5.41
CA LEU A 22 0.45 -2.66 -4.71
C LEU A 22 0.36 -1.16 -5.04
N VAL A 23 1.50 -0.46 -5.08
CA VAL A 23 1.53 0.96 -5.43
C VAL A 23 1.19 1.16 -6.90
N PHE A 24 1.61 0.26 -7.79
CA PHE A 24 1.21 0.28 -9.20
C PHE A 24 -0.31 0.13 -9.35
N ILE A 25 -0.92 -0.85 -8.67
CA ILE A 25 -2.38 -1.07 -8.67
C ILE A 25 -3.09 0.17 -8.10
N PHE A 26 -2.56 0.75 -7.00
CA PHE A 26 -3.09 2.00 -6.44
C PHE A 26 -3.14 3.11 -7.49
N LEU A 27 -2.04 3.33 -8.22
CA LEU A 27 -1.97 4.34 -9.28
C LEU A 27 -2.93 4.04 -10.43
N VAL A 28 -2.97 2.80 -10.92
CA VAL A 28 -3.89 2.42 -12.00
C VAL A 28 -5.34 2.72 -11.61
N ILE A 29 -5.76 2.30 -10.42
CA ILE A 29 -7.14 2.47 -10.01
C ILE A 29 -7.45 3.96 -9.75
N THR A 30 -6.57 4.70 -9.08
CA THR A 30 -6.82 6.10 -8.74
C THR A 30 -6.78 7.03 -9.95
N LEU A 31 -5.83 6.85 -10.86
CA LEU A 31 -5.70 7.66 -12.07
C LEU A 31 -6.86 7.43 -13.06
N TYR A 32 -7.36 6.20 -13.13
CA TYR A 32 -8.46 5.84 -14.01
C TYR A 32 -9.80 5.64 -13.28
N LEU A 33 -9.94 6.19 -12.08
CA LEU A 33 -11.12 6.00 -11.22
C LEU A 33 -12.43 6.37 -11.92
N HIS A 34 -12.41 7.38 -12.79
CA HIS A 34 -13.58 7.78 -13.55
C HIS A 34 -14.02 6.74 -14.60
N LEU A 35 -13.11 5.89 -15.13
CA LEU A 35 -13.49 4.76 -15.97
C LEU A 35 -14.22 3.68 -15.15
N PHE A 36 -13.73 3.43 -13.94
CA PHE A 36 -14.37 2.48 -13.02
C PHE A 36 -15.77 2.91 -12.59
N LYS A 37 -16.05 4.23 -12.63
CA LYS A 37 -17.37 4.79 -12.40
C LYS A 37 -18.45 4.17 -13.30
N TYR A 38 -18.14 3.93 -14.58
CA TYR A 38 -19.09 3.36 -15.54
C TYR A 38 -19.48 1.89 -15.27
N PHE A 39 -18.68 1.19 -14.45
CA PHE A 39 -19.03 -0.15 -13.98
C PHE A 39 -20.04 -0.14 -12.82
N ILE A 40 -20.36 1.03 -12.27
CA ILE A 40 -21.34 1.20 -11.18
C ILE A 40 -22.65 1.67 -11.81
N PRO A 41 -23.69 0.79 -11.88
CA PRO A 41 -24.93 1.09 -12.59
C PRO A 41 -25.73 2.24 -11.98
N ASP A 42 -25.68 2.40 -10.67
CA ASP A 42 -26.44 3.40 -9.93
C ASP A 42 -25.57 4.60 -9.56
N GLU A 43 -25.94 5.77 -10.05
CA GLU A 43 -25.23 7.03 -9.82
C GLU A 43 -25.17 7.45 -8.35
N SER A 44 -26.11 6.99 -7.52
CA SER A 44 -26.11 7.30 -6.08
C SER A 44 -24.86 6.80 -5.36
N TYR A 45 -24.20 5.73 -5.86
CA TYR A 45 -22.96 5.18 -5.32
C TYR A 45 -21.69 5.95 -5.76
N TRP A 46 -21.77 6.85 -6.75
CA TRP A 46 -20.60 7.60 -7.22
C TRP A 46 -20.00 8.51 -6.16
N ILE A 47 -20.84 8.95 -5.20
CA ILE A 47 -20.36 9.70 -4.02
C ILE A 47 -19.34 8.90 -3.23
N GLY A 48 -19.46 7.57 -3.20
CA GLY A 48 -18.54 6.66 -2.53
C GLY A 48 -17.15 6.56 -3.17
N LEU A 49 -16.99 6.97 -4.44
CA LEU A 49 -15.69 6.94 -5.13
C LEU A 49 -14.64 7.83 -4.45
N LYS A 50 -15.06 8.85 -3.71
CA LYS A 50 -14.16 9.75 -2.95
C LYS A 50 -13.32 9.02 -1.90
N VAL A 51 -13.80 7.88 -1.37
CA VAL A 51 -13.05 7.12 -0.34
C VAL A 51 -12.16 6.03 -0.93
N VAL A 52 -12.26 5.76 -2.24
CA VAL A 52 -11.47 4.73 -2.92
C VAL A 52 -9.97 4.92 -2.73
N PRO A 53 -9.38 6.11 -2.91
CA PRO A 53 -7.94 6.31 -2.68
C PRO A 53 -7.54 6.01 -1.22
N ILE A 54 -8.39 6.35 -0.25
CA ILE A 54 -8.15 6.10 1.18
C ILE A 54 -8.15 4.58 1.45
N LEU A 55 -9.15 3.87 0.90
CA LEU A 55 -9.25 2.42 1.05
C LEU A 55 -8.13 1.67 0.35
N LEU A 56 -7.68 2.15 -0.81
CA LEU A 56 -6.51 1.59 -1.49
C LEU A 56 -5.22 1.81 -0.69
N ALA A 57 -5.05 2.99 -0.08
CA ALA A 57 -3.95 3.24 0.85
C ALA A 57 -4.02 2.30 2.07
N ALA A 58 -5.21 2.06 2.62
CA ALA A 58 -5.42 1.08 3.67
C ALA A 58 -5.04 -0.34 3.22
N ASN A 59 -5.39 -0.73 2.00
CA ASN A 59 -5.01 -2.03 1.43
C ASN A 59 -3.49 -2.17 1.21
N ILE A 60 -2.77 -1.09 0.90
CA ILE A 60 -1.29 -1.10 0.91
C ILE A 60 -0.78 -1.43 2.31
N CYS A 61 -1.29 -0.78 3.36
CA CYS A 61 -0.92 -1.08 4.73
C CYS A 61 -1.25 -2.52 5.13
N LEU A 62 -2.42 -3.04 4.73
CA LEU A 62 -2.80 -4.43 4.96
C LEU A 62 -1.86 -5.40 4.24
N GLY A 63 -1.50 -5.12 2.99
CA GLY A 63 -0.56 -5.92 2.22
C GLY A 63 0.83 -5.95 2.86
N LEU A 64 1.31 -4.81 3.35
CA LEU A 64 2.56 -4.73 4.12
C LEU A 64 2.45 -5.54 5.42
N TYR A 65 1.34 -5.42 6.14
CA TYR A 65 1.08 -6.20 7.36
C TYR A 65 1.11 -7.70 7.10
N THR A 66 0.47 -8.19 6.03
CA THR A 66 0.44 -9.62 5.71
C THR A 66 1.83 -10.19 5.44
N ASN A 67 2.70 -9.45 4.75
CA ASN A 67 4.09 -9.84 4.54
C ASN A 67 4.90 -9.81 5.84
N VAL A 68 4.79 -8.71 6.60
CA VAL A 68 5.46 -8.58 7.89
C VAL A 68 5.01 -9.68 8.85
N SER A 69 3.74 -10.05 8.83
CA SER A 69 3.14 -11.05 9.72
C SER A 69 3.72 -12.46 9.61
N MET A 70 4.53 -12.74 8.58
CA MET A 70 5.16 -14.05 8.41
C MET A 70 6.09 -14.44 9.57
N TRP A 71 6.66 -13.44 10.29
CA TRP A 71 7.57 -13.72 11.39
C TRP A 71 6.97 -14.57 12.51
N TYR A 72 5.72 -14.27 12.94
CA TYR A 72 5.12 -15.01 14.04
C TYR A 72 4.70 -16.44 13.65
N LYS A 73 4.47 -16.69 12.36
CA LYS A 73 4.25 -18.03 11.81
C LYS A 73 5.55 -18.83 11.77
N LEU A 74 6.66 -18.19 11.36
CA LEU A 74 7.99 -18.82 11.30
C LEU A 74 8.61 -19.03 12.68
N ALA A 75 8.25 -18.21 13.67
CA ALA A 75 8.72 -18.31 15.05
C ALA A 75 7.78 -19.10 15.97
N ASP A 76 6.73 -19.76 15.42
CA ASP A 76 5.69 -20.47 16.18
C ASP A 76 5.01 -19.62 17.28
N LYS A 77 4.90 -18.31 17.02
CA LYS A 77 4.30 -17.31 17.94
C LYS A 77 2.98 -16.77 17.43
N THR A 78 2.11 -17.62 16.94
CA THR A 78 0.84 -17.24 16.29
C THR A 78 -0.12 -16.44 17.17
N ILE A 79 0.02 -16.53 18.50
CA ILE A 79 -0.76 -15.72 19.46
C ILE A 79 -0.59 -14.22 19.23
N TYR A 80 0.58 -13.77 18.77
CA TYR A 80 0.80 -12.34 18.45
C TYR A 80 -0.06 -11.89 17.28
N GLY A 81 -0.33 -12.76 16.30
CA GLY A 81 -1.26 -12.46 15.21
C GLY A 81 -2.68 -12.19 15.73
N ALA A 82 -3.15 -13.00 16.68
CA ALA A 82 -4.47 -12.80 17.31
C ALA A 82 -4.50 -11.49 18.12
N LEU A 83 -3.45 -11.19 18.89
CA LEU A 83 -3.36 -9.95 19.69
C LEU A 83 -3.35 -8.70 18.80
N ILE A 84 -2.55 -8.70 17.73
CA ILE A 84 -2.50 -7.58 16.77
C ILE A 84 -3.87 -7.38 16.11
N SER A 85 -4.53 -8.47 15.71
CA SER A 85 -5.87 -8.39 15.12
C SER A 85 -6.90 -7.86 16.11
N PHE A 86 -6.82 -8.25 17.38
CA PHE A 86 -7.69 -7.76 18.44
C PHE A 86 -7.51 -6.25 18.67
N ILE A 87 -6.28 -5.75 18.67
CA ILE A 87 -6.00 -4.30 18.72
C ILE A 87 -6.64 -3.61 17.51
N GLY A 88 -6.53 -4.20 16.31
CA GLY A 88 -7.18 -3.67 15.11
C GLY A 88 -8.70 -3.54 15.25
N VAL A 89 -9.35 -4.54 15.85
CA VAL A 89 -10.79 -4.51 16.12
C VAL A 89 -11.13 -3.35 17.07
N ILE A 90 -10.40 -3.18 18.17
CA ILE A 90 -10.63 -2.08 19.11
C ILE A 90 -10.49 -0.72 18.40
N ILE A 91 -9.45 -0.52 17.62
CA ILE A 91 -9.22 0.73 16.87
C ILE A 91 -10.40 1.00 15.92
N THR A 92 -10.78 0.01 15.13
CA THR A 92 -11.87 0.15 14.15
C THR A 92 -13.20 0.46 14.81
N LEU A 93 -13.56 -0.27 15.86
CA LEU A 93 -14.80 -0.04 16.59
C LEU A 93 -14.82 1.34 17.25
N SER A 94 -13.73 1.73 17.93
CA SER A 94 -13.64 3.02 18.60
C SER A 94 -13.81 4.18 17.62
N ILE A 95 -13.09 4.15 16.49
CA ILE A 95 -13.18 5.22 15.50
C ILE A 95 -14.56 5.24 14.84
N ASN A 96 -15.12 4.10 14.48
CA ASN A 96 -16.43 4.03 13.85
C ASN A 96 -17.54 4.54 14.79
N LEU A 97 -17.57 4.11 16.05
CA LEU A 97 -18.58 4.55 17.02
C LEU A 97 -18.50 6.06 17.30
N LEU A 98 -17.29 6.63 17.36
CA LEU A 98 -17.10 8.04 17.68
C LEU A 98 -17.30 8.97 16.47
N PHE A 99 -16.91 8.53 15.26
CA PHE A 99 -16.79 9.44 14.11
C PHE A 99 -17.82 9.19 12.99
N ILE A 100 -18.41 7.99 12.85
CA ILE A 100 -19.46 7.76 11.86
C ILE A 100 -20.66 8.69 12.05
N PRO A 101 -21.17 8.93 13.27
CA PRO A 101 -22.32 9.83 13.45
C PRO A 101 -22.07 11.25 12.94
N LYS A 102 -20.79 11.68 12.91
CA LYS A 102 -20.41 13.04 12.52
C LYS A 102 -19.93 13.14 11.07
N TYR A 103 -19.19 12.15 10.57
CA TYR A 103 -18.51 12.19 9.27
C TYR A 103 -19.01 11.12 8.27
N GLY A 104 -19.96 10.29 8.69
CA GLY A 104 -20.53 9.25 7.84
C GLY A 104 -19.50 8.20 7.40
N TYR A 105 -19.69 7.67 6.19
CA TYR A 105 -18.85 6.61 5.61
C TYR A 105 -17.38 6.99 5.43
N VAL A 106 -17.06 8.28 5.35
CA VAL A 106 -15.67 8.76 5.23
C VAL A 106 -14.86 8.39 6.49
N ALA A 107 -15.51 8.50 7.66
CA ALA A 107 -14.89 8.09 8.93
C ALA A 107 -14.50 6.60 8.93
N SER A 108 -15.35 5.74 8.34
CA SER A 108 -15.06 4.31 8.24
C SER A 108 -13.86 4.01 7.33
N ALA A 109 -13.69 4.76 6.24
CA ALA A 109 -12.50 4.62 5.38
C ALA A 109 -11.21 4.99 6.12
N TYR A 110 -11.22 6.08 6.88
CA TYR A 110 -10.08 6.45 7.73
C TYR A 110 -9.86 5.47 8.89
N ALA A 111 -10.95 4.94 9.49
CA ALA A 111 -10.83 3.91 10.51
C ALA A 111 -10.09 2.67 9.99
N THR A 112 -10.39 2.24 8.78
CA THR A 112 -9.73 1.13 8.10
C THR A 112 -8.25 1.43 7.85
N LEU A 113 -7.92 2.64 7.37
CA LEU A 113 -6.54 3.05 7.13
C LEU A 113 -5.72 3.08 8.44
N ILE A 114 -6.27 3.66 9.50
CA ILE A 114 -5.61 3.73 10.81
C ILE A 114 -5.45 2.33 11.40
N CYS A 115 -6.47 1.48 11.30
CA CYS A 115 -6.42 0.10 11.77
C CYS A 115 -5.28 -0.67 11.09
N TYR A 116 -5.27 -0.74 9.76
CA TYR A 116 -4.27 -1.50 9.02
C TYR A 116 -2.86 -0.90 9.15
N GLY A 117 -2.75 0.43 9.19
CA GLY A 117 -1.50 1.12 9.46
C GLY A 117 -0.94 0.78 10.86
N SER A 118 -1.80 0.78 11.88
CA SER A 118 -1.41 0.39 13.24
C SER A 118 -0.97 -1.08 13.32
N MET A 119 -1.74 -1.99 12.71
CA MET A 119 -1.40 -3.42 12.66
C MET A 119 -0.06 -3.64 11.95
N MET A 120 0.20 -2.93 10.85
CA MET A 120 1.46 -2.98 10.12
C MET A 120 2.63 -2.53 10.99
N ILE A 121 2.50 -1.40 11.68
CA ILE A 121 3.56 -0.84 12.54
C ILE A 121 3.83 -1.80 13.72
N ILE A 122 2.80 -2.24 14.43
CA ILE A 122 2.95 -3.15 15.57
C ILE A 122 3.57 -4.48 15.11
N GLY A 123 3.08 -5.03 14.01
CA GLY A 123 3.61 -6.27 13.42
C GLY A 123 5.07 -6.15 13.03
N TYR A 124 5.47 -5.02 12.44
CA TYR A 124 6.86 -4.74 12.08
C TYR A 124 7.76 -4.62 13.32
N VAL A 125 7.37 -3.81 14.30
CA VAL A 125 8.17 -3.61 15.53
C VAL A 125 8.38 -4.93 16.28
N LEU A 126 7.31 -5.70 16.50
CA LEU A 126 7.42 -7.01 17.14
C LEU A 126 8.24 -8.00 16.30
N GLY A 127 8.09 -7.95 14.97
CA GLY A 127 8.88 -8.78 14.06
C GLY A 127 10.37 -8.52 14.17
N GLN A 128 10.78 -7.24 14.26
CA GLN A 128 12.19 -6.88 14.43
C GLN A 128 12.77 -7.33 15.80
N ILE A 129 11.93 -7.45 16.83
CA ILE A 129 12.36 -7.92 18.16
C ILE A 129 12.50 -9.45 18.17
N TYR A 130 11.52 -10.19 17.64
CA TYR A 130 11.46 -11.65 17.80
C TYR A 130 12.06 -12.43 16.64
N TYR A 131 12.02 -11.89 15.42
CA TYR A 131 12.53 -12.53 14.21
C TYR A 131 12.95 -11.47 13.20
N PRO A 132 14.12 -10.85 13.38
CA PRO A 132 14.57 -9.74 12.56
C PRO A 132 14.77 -10.17 11.11
N ILE A 133 14.00 -9.54 10.21
CA ILE A 133 14.11 -9.68 8.76
C ILE A 133 14.67 -8.37 8.20
N PRO A 134 15.71 -8.42 7.34
CA PRO A 134 16.36 -7.22 6.79
C PRO A 134 15.53 -6.58 5.67
N TYR A 135 14.39 -5.97 6.01
CA TYR A 135 13.56 -5.25 5.04
C TYR A 135 14.24 -3.99 4.53
N SER A 136 14.14 -3.73 3.23
CA SER A 136 14.68 -2.52 2.60
C SER A 136 13.73 -1.33 2.78
N ILE A 137 13.53 -0.87 4.04
CA ILE A 137 12.55 0.17 4.39
C ILE A 137 12.73 1.43 3.54
N LYS A 138 13.98 1.87 3.27
CA LYS A 138 14.24 3.04 2.44
C LYS A 138 13.64 2.90 1.05
N LYS A 139 13.78 1.73 0.40
CA LYS A 139 13.18 1.46 -0.91
C LYS A 139 11.65 1.47 -0.83
N ILE A 140 11.09 0.79 0.16
CA ILE A 140 9.65 0.71 0.41
C ILE A 140 9.07 2.13 0.55
N CYS A 141 9.67 2.96 1.40
CA CYS A 141 9.23 4.35 1.57
C CYS A 141 9.31 5.16 0.28
N ILE A 142 10.39 5.00 -0.51
CA ILE A 142 10.53 5.69 -1.79
C ILE A 142 9.41 5.30 -2.75
N TYR A 143 9.11 4.00 -2.91
CA TYR A 143 8.04 3.54 -3.81
C TYR A 143 6.68 4.10 -3.40
N ILE A 144 6.38 4.09 -2.11
CA ILE A 144 5.14 4.65 -1.55
C ILE A 144 5.10 6.17 -1.78
N CYS A 145 6.16 6.90 -1.43
CA CYS A 145 6.22 8.36 -1.61
C CYS A 145 6.09 8.76 -3.07
N VAL A 146 6.75 8.05 -3.98
CA VAL A 146 6.63 8.29 -5.43
C VAL A 146 5.19 8.04 -5.89
N GLY A 147 4.58 6.93 -5.49
CA GLY A 147 3.19 6.62 -5.88
C GLY A 147 2.20 7.68 -5.39
N PHE A 148 2.23 8.04 -4.12
CA PHE A 148 1.37 9.10 -3.58
C PHE A 148 1.69 10.48 -4.17
N GLY A 149 2.97 10.76 -4.44
CA GLY A 149 3.39 12.00 -5.11
C GLY A 149 2.81 12.12 -6.51
N LEU A 150 2.88 11.06 -7.32
CA LEU A 150 2.30 11.03 -8.67
C LEU A 150 0.77 11.16 -8.65
N TYR A 151 0.11 10.50 -7.69
CA TYR A 151 -1.33 10.67 -7.46
C TYR A 151 -1.67 12.14 -7.14
N TYR A 152 -0.94 12.77 -6.21
CA TYR A 152 -1.14 14.17 -5.86
C TYR A 152 -0.91 15.12 -7.03
N VAL A 153 0.12 14.86 -7.84
CA VAL A 153 0.40 15.62 -9.08
C VAL A 153 -0.76 15.48 -10.06
N SER A 154 -1.33 14.27 -10.22
CA SER A 154 -2.49 14.07 -11.08
C SER A 154 -3.71 14.85 -10.62
N GLU A 155 -4.02 14.85 -9.31
CA GLU A 155 -5.16 15.59 -8.75
C GLU A 155 -5.02 17.12 -8.96
N LYS A 156 -3.80 17.65 -8.80
CA LYS A 156 -3.56 19.09 -8.82
C LYS A 156 -3.35 19.66 -10.23
N PHE A 157 -2.76 18.88 -11.12
CA PHE A 157 -2.35 19.32 -12.46
C PHE A 157 -3.11 18.59 -13.57
N ASN A 158 -4.35 18.16 -13.31
CA ASN A 158 -5.16 17.57 -14.37
C ASN A 158 -5.38 18.61 -15.48
N PRO A 159 -4.87 18.37 -16.71
CA PRO A 159 -4.76 19.38 -17.74
C PRO A 159 -6.07 19.77 -18.43
N SER A 160 -7.15 19.06 -18.17
CA SER A 160 -8.45 19.30 -18.80
C SER A 160 -9.61 19.23 -17.82
N VAL A 161 -10.63 20.05 -18.06
CA VAL A 161 -11.91 20.05 -17.32
C VAL A 161 -12.77 18.82 -17.67
N GLY A 162 -12.36 18.03 -18.69
CA GLY A 162 -13.02 16.84 -19.19
C GLY A 162 -12.04 15.66 -19.29
N TYR A 163 -12.58 14.44 -19.45
CA TYR A 163 -11.79 13.22 -19.64
C TYR A 163 -11.52 12.96 -21.13
N ASP A 164 -10.70 13.83 -21.73
CA ASP A 164 -10.30 13.76 -23.12
C ASP A 164 -9.11 12.78 -23.30
N LEU A 165 -8.81 12.43 -24.56
CA LEU A 165 -7.67 11.61 -24.93
C LEU A 165 -6.36 12.12 -24.29
N PHE A 166 -6.21 13.42 -24.15
CA PHE A 166 -5.05 14.06 -23.55
C PHE A 166 -4.90 13.70 -22.05
N THR A 167 -6.00 13.66 -21.30
CA THR A 167 -6.01 13.24 -19.90
C THR A 167 -5.57 11.77 -19.74
N TYR A 168 -6.04 10.88 -20.62
CA TYR A 168 -5.62 9.49 -20.61
C TYR A 168 -4.14 9.31 -20.92
N LEU A 169 -3.61 10.05 -21.89
CA LEU A 169 -2.19 10.05 -22.22
C LEU A 169 -1.35 10.57 -21.06
N TYR A 170 -1.79 11.62 -20.40
CA TYR A 170 -1.15 12.19 -19.21
C TYR A 170 -1.10 11.17 -18.06
N HIS A 171 -2.20 10.50 -17.75
CA HIS A 171 -2.24 9.45 -16.73
C HIS A 171 -1.34 8.26 -17.11
N GLY A 172 -1.34 7.87 -18.40
CA GLY A 172 -0.41 6.85 -18.92
C GLY A 172 1.06 7.24 -18.76
N LEU A 173 1.39 8.52 -18.98
CA LEU A 173 2.74 9.04 -18.76
C LEU A 173 3.15 8.96 -17.29
N LEU A 174 2.26 9.28 -16.35
CA LEU A 174 2.54 9.16 -14.91
C LEU A 174 2.81 7.70 -14.50
N LEU A 175 2.06 6.74 -15.05
CA LEU A 175 2.32 5.31 -14.84
C LEU A 175 3.67 4.90 -15.40
N LEU A 176 4.03 5.37 -16.61
CA LEU A 176 5.35 5.10 -17.20
C LEU A 176 6.48 5.68 -16.34
N ILE A 177 6.32 6.89 -15.82
CA ILE A 177 7.30 7.49 -14.90
C ILE A 177 7.50 6.61 -13.67
N TYR A 178 6.42 6.10 -13.07
CA TYR A 178 6.52 5.17 -11.93
C TYR A 178 7.32 3.92 -12.30
N LEU A 179 6.99 3.27 -13.42
CA LEU A 179 7.67 2.06 -13.88
C LEU A 179 9.16 2.32 -14.18
N VAL A 180 9.49 3.45 -14.80
CA VAL A 180 10.89 3.83 -15.07
C VAL A 180 11.66 4.02 -13.78
N ILE A 181 11.09 4.69 -12.77
CA ILE A 181 11.73 4.86 -11.45
C ILE A 181 11.99 3.49 -10.81
N VAL A 182 11.00 2.59 -10.83
CA VAL A 182 11.16 1.23 -10.31
C VAL A 182 12.27 0.48 -11.04
N LEU A 183 12.30 0.53 -12.38
CA LEU A 183 13.34 -0.14 -13.18
C LEU A 183 14.74 0.41 -12.87
N ILE A 184 14.88 1.71 -12.66
CA ILE A 184 16.17 2.32 -12.30
C ILE A 184 16.62 1.84 -10.91
N MET A 185 15.71 1.75 -9.94
CA MET A 185 16.01 1.34 -8.57
C MET A 185 16.26 -0.15 -8.40
N GLU A 186 15.64 -0.99 -9.24
CA GLU A 186 15.79 -2.45 -9.21
C GLU A 186 16.81 -2.97 -10.24
N ARG A 187 17.49 -2.09 -10.99
CA ARG A 187 18.58 -2.52 -11.89
C ARG A 187 19.58 -3.35 -11.09
N PRO A 188 19.90 -4.58 -11.53
CA PRO A 188 20.96 -5.36 -10.91
C PRO A 188 22.24 -4.53 -10.97
N LYS A 189 22.86 -4.29 -9.80
CA LYS A 189 24.22 -3.75 -9.78
C LYS A 189 25.13 -4.80 -10.41
N PHE A 190 25.38 -4.67 -11.70
CA PHE A 190 26.42 -5.45 -12.36
C PHE A 190 27.74 -5.14 -11.68
N ASN A 191 28.13 -5.99 -10.77
CA ASN A 191 29.45 -5.94 -10.16
C ASN A 191 30.45 -6.48 -11.18
N PHE A 192 31.05 -5.58 -11.96
CA PHE A 192 32.26 -5.88 -12.76
C PHE A 192 33.45 -6.09 -11.81
N LYS A 193 33.41 -7.09 -10.95
CA LYS A 193 34.55 -7.56 -10.18
C LYS A 193 34.58 -9.08 -10.24
N SER A 194 35.12 -9.59 -11.34
CA SER A 194 35.82 -10.88 -11.39
C SER A 194 36.32 -11.12 -12.81
N VAL A 195 37.44 -10.54 -13.16
CA VAL A 195 38.47 -11.20 -14.00
C VAL A 195 39.77 -10.94 -13.29
#